data_ca7fe54885ea8770a2c5ef33ee6f5d89
#
_entry.id   ca7fe54885ea8770a2c5ef33ee6f5d89
#
_cell.length_a   1.000
_cell.length_b   1.000
_cell.length_c   1.000
_cell.angle_alpha   90.00
_cell.angle_beta   90.00
_cell.angle_gamma   90.00
#
_symmetry.space_group_name_H-M   'P 1'
#
loop_
_entity.id
_entity.type
_entity.pdbx_description
1 polymer ?
#
loop_
_entity_poly.entity_id
_entity_poly.type
_entity_poly.pdbx_seq_one_letter_code
_entity_poly.pdbx_strand_id
1 'polypeptide(L)'
;AQLNLLSVVSHEDVLTPELIILEPDYLIDISSLAECLQNYGDHPLNYIVSKFRPRETSHYILLGNAANQFLDDCVNEQPQQPATFERSIQKVFRNEMLAYSCCDKIDREYFKQAESQFKYIRETVQAVFNSPTCQIDKDGALLEPSFVCEHMGLQGRMDFLQGDFRNLIELKSGKAEGIGMNVRPK
;
A
#
# COMPACT_ATOMS: atom_id res chain seq x y z
N ALA A 1 -4.01 21.53 -10.24
CA ALA A 1 -2.95 21.87 -9.28
C ALA A 1 -3.16 23.29 -8.80
N GLN A 2 -3.10 23.49 -7.51
CA GLN A 2 -3.17 24.82 -6.89
C GLN A 2 -1.75 25.26 -6.54
N LEU A 3 -1.46 26.55 -6.81
CA LEU A 3 -0.17 27.15 -6.51
C LEU A 3 -0.37 28.39 -5.65
N ASN A 4 0.38 28.49 -4.56
CA ASN A 4 0.53 29.74 -3.83
C ASN A 4 1.91 30.33 -4.16
N LEU A 5 1.91 31.57 -4.63
CA LEU A 5 3.14 32.32 -4.93
C LEU A 5 3.33 33.38 -3.83
N LEU A 6 4.45 33.32 -3.14
CA LEU A 6 4.78 34.24 -2.07
C LEU A 6 5.85 35.22 -2.49
N SER A 7 5.78 36.46 -1.98
CA SER A 7 6.74 37.55 -2.28
C SER A 7 6.93 37.73 -3.78
N VAL A 8 5.83 37.91 -4.51
CA VAL A 8 5.84 38.01 -5.96
C VAL A 8 6.29 39.38 -6.42
N VAL A 9 7.32 39.46 -7.24
CA VAL A 9 7.68 40.66 -8.00
C VAL A 9 7.13 40.48 -9.41
N SER A 10 6.35 41.48 -9.84
CA SER A 10 5.80 41.52 -11.20
C SER A 10 6.60 42.52 -12.02
N HIS A 11 7.11 42.05 -13.16
CA HIS A 11 7.78 42.88 -14.14
C HIS A 11 7.21 42.57 -15.53
N GLU A 12 6.55 43.53 -16.13
CA GLU A 12 5.77 43.34 -17.36
C GLU A 12 4.72 42.24 -17.13
N ASP A 13 4.73 41.17 -17.93
CA ASP A 13 3.82 40.01 -17.83
C ASP A 13 4.44 38.82 -17.12
N VAL A 14 5.59 39.00 -16.47
CA VAL A 14 6.31 37.93 -15.77
C VAL A 14 6.15 38.08 -14.26
N LEU A 15 5.70 37.01 -13.60
CA LEU A 15 5.61 36.90 -12.14
C LEU A 15 6.83 36.12 -11.64
N THR A 16 7.64 36.77 -10.81
CA THR A 16 8.82 36.15 -10.19
C THR A 16 8.57 36.00 -8.69
N PRO A 17 8.14 34.85 -8.19
CA PRO A 17 7.95 34.60 -6.78
C PRO A 17 9.29 34.27 -6.10
N GLU A 18 9.43 34.66 -4.86
CA GLU A 18 10.52 34.21 -4.00
C GLU A 18 10.33 32.76 -3.55
N LEU A 19 9.07 32.36 -3.31
CA LEU A 19 8.69 31.00 -2.91
C LEU A 19 7.44 30.56 -3.66
N ILE A 20 7.46 29.33 -4.13
CA ILE A 20 6.32 28.65 -4.75
C ILE A 20 5.89 27.49 -3.84
N ILE A 21 4.62 27.48 -3.41
CA ILE A 21 4.02 26.37 -2.67
C ILE A 21 3.06 25.67 -3.63
N LEU A 22 3.38 24.41 -3.92
CA LEU A 22 2.57 23.54 -4.76
C LEU A 22 1.57 22.78 -3.86
N GLU A 23 0.28 22.84 -4.22
CA GLU A 23 -0.79 22.14 -3.51
C GLU A 23 -0.75 22.42 -2.00
N PRO A 24 -0.92 23.67 -1.54
CA PRO A 24 -0.73 24.07 -0.14
C PRO A 24 -1.65 23.32 0.83
N ASP A 25 -2.81 22.87 0.36
CA ASP A 25 -3.78 22.12 1.16
C ASP A 25 -3.67 20.61 0.93
N TYR A 26 -2.63 20.14 0.23
CA TYR A 26 -2.44 18.74 -0.08
C TYR A 26 -1.81 18.00 1.10
N LEU A 27 -2.45 16.91 1.51
CA LEU A 27 -1.88 16.02 2.52
C LEU A 27 -0.82 15.12 1.87
N ILE A 28 0.33 15.03 2.52
CA ILE A 28 1.45 14.20 2.05
C ILE A 28 1.14 12.73 2.34
N ASP A 29 1.19 11.91 1.30
CA ASP A 29 1.08 10.47 1.45
C ASP A 29 2.32 9.89 2.14
N ILE A 30 2.11 9.06 3.17
CA ILE A 30 3.20 8.49 3.98
C ILE A 30 4.14 7.59 3.17
N SER A 31 3.63 6.91 2.12
CA SER A 31 4.49 6.09 1.26
C SER A 31 5.43 6.97 0.44
N SER A 32 4.92 8.10 -0.07
CA SER A 32 5.76 9.08 -0.77
C SER A 32 6.78 9.75 0.15
N LEU A 33 6.42 9.97 1.42
CA LEU A 33 7.36 10.47 2.43
C LEU A 33 8.46 9.42 2.73
N ALA A 34 8.08 8.15 2.88
CA ALA A 34 9.01 7.06 3.09
C ALA A 34 10.02 6.90 1.94
N GLU A 35 9.60 7.13 0.68
CA GLU A 35 10.51 7.16 -0.48
C GLU A 35 11.59 8.24 -0.37
N CYS A 36 11.31 9.34 0.32
CA CYS A 36 12.28 10.41 0.55
C CYS A 36 13.33 10.08 1.63
N LEU A 37 13.09 9.01 2.42
CA LEU A 37 13.93 8.62 3.55
C LEU A 37 14.71 7.32 3.30
N GLN A 38 14.82 6.89 2.06
CA GLN A 38 15.55 5.67 1.69
C GLN A 38 17.08 5.89 1.78
N ASN A 39 17.81 4.87 2.25
CA ASN A 39 19.25 4.92 2.39
C ASN A 39 20.04 5.20 1.09
N TYR A 40 19.41 4.96 -0.07
CA TYR A 40 20.02 5.14 -1.40
C TYR A 40 19.53 6.40 -2.13
N GLY A 41 18.66 7.17 -1.53
CA GLY A 41 18.04 8.32 -2.18
C GLY A 41 17.40 9.28 -1.20
N ASP A 42 18.08 9.55 -0.10
CA ASP A 42 17.61 10.46 0.95
C ASP A 42 17.62 11.91 0.45
N HIS A 43 16.56 12.30 -0.26
CA HIS A 43 16.41 13.66 -0.74
C HIS A 43 14.94 14.05 -0.99
N PRO A 44 14.49 15.24 -0.57
CA PRO A 44 13.11 15.72 -0.76
C PRO A 44 12.67 15.78 -2.21
N LEU A 45 13.59 15.94 -3.17
CA LEU A 45 13.27 15.92 -4.58
C LEU A 45 12.70 14.58 -5.06
N ASN A 46 12.95 13.47 -4.35
CA ASN A 46 12.35 12.17 -4.68
C ASN A 46 10.81 12.23 -4.63
N TYR A 47 10.25 13.02 -3.71
CA TYR A 47 8.81 13.27 -3.68
C TYR A 47 8.31 13.91 -4.98
N ILE A 48 8.99 14.96 -5.44
CA ILE A 48 8.61 15.68 -6.67
C ILE A 48 8.75 14.74 -7.88
N VAL A 49 9.87 14.04 -7.98
CA VAL A 49 10.11 13.08 -9.07
C VAL A 49 9.05 12.00 -9.10
N SER A 50 8.65 11.46 -7.95
CA SER A 50 7.61 10.42 -7.86
C SER A 50 6.24 10.91 -8.35
N LYS A 51 5.92 12.20 -8.18
CA LYS A 51 4.67 12.81 -8.67
C LYS A 51 4.59 12.90 -10.19
N PHE A 52 5.73 13.08 -10.85
CA PHE A 52 5.80 13.19 -12.30
C PHE A 52 6.16 11.87 -13.00
N ARG A 53 6.54 10.85 -12.24
CA ARG A 53 6.80 9.52 -12.78
C ARG A 53 5.51 8.90 -13.34
N PRO A 54 5.51 8.42 -14.59
CA PRO A 54 4.39 7.66 -15.12
C PRO A 54 4.08 6.46 -14.21
N ARG A 55 2.80 6.26 -13.89
CA ARG A 55 2.37 5.07 -13.15
C ARG A 55 2.26 3.92 -14.13
N GLU A 56 3.24 3.03 -14.10
CA GLU A 56 3.19 1.80 -14.87
C GLU A 56 2.52 0.70 -14.02
N THR A 57 1.52 0.06 -14.60
CA THR A 57 0.92 -1.12 -13.99
C THR A 57 1.83 -2.31 -14.24
N SER A 58 2.52 -2.77 -13.22
CA SER A 58 3.36 -3.96 -13.31
C SER A 58 2.67 -5.16 -12.68
N HIS A 59 3.03 -6.37 -13.12
CA HIS A 59 2.53 -7.62 -12.52
C HIS A 59 2.85 -7.72 -11.02
N TYR A 60 3.92 -7.08 -10.54
CA TYR A 60 4.24 -7.01 -9.10
C TYR A 60 3.23 -6.17 -8.30
N ILE A 61 2.77 -5.05 -8.86
CA ILE A 61 1.72 -4.23 -8.24
C ILE A 61 0.42 -5.02 -8.19
N LEU A 62 0.06 -5.68 -9.29
CA LEU A 62 -1.14 -6.52 -9.35
C LEU A 62 -1.07 -7.69 -8.37
N LEU A 63 0.13 -8.26 -8.18
CA LEU A 63 0.34 -9.30 -7.18
C LEU A 63 0.19 -8.78 -5.75
N GLY A 64 0.65 -7.55 -5.47
CA GLY A 64 0.44 -6.87 -4.20
C GLY A 64 -1.03 -6.58 -3.92
N ASN A 65 -1.76 -6.06 -4.91
CA ASN A 65 -3.20 -5.83 -4.79
C ASN A 65 -3.99 -7.14 -4.56
N ALA A 66 -3.58 -8.22 -5.27
CA ALA A 66 -4.15 -9.54 -5.04
C ALA A 66 -3.89 -10.04 -3.60
N ALA A 67 -2.69 -9.80 -3.07
CA ALA A 67 -2.34 -10.17 -1.70
C ALA A 67 -3.20 -9.46 -0.66
N ASN A 68 -3.52 -8.19 -0.85
CA ASN A 68 -4.43 -7.45 0.04
C ASN A 68 -5.84 -8.07 0.00
N GLN A 69 -6.37 -8.37 -1.18
CA GLN A 69 -7.67 -9.07 -1.29
C GLN A 69 -7.65 -10.45 -0.63
N PHE A 70 -6.53 -11.18 -0.71
CA PHE A 70 -6.37 -12.46 -0.03
C PHE A 70 -6.38 -12.32 1.49
N LEU A 71 -5.73 -11.28 2.01
CA LEU A 71 -5.76 -10.96 3.44
C LEU A 71 -7.20 -10.67 3.89
N ASP A 72 -7.91 -9.82 3.17
CA ASP A 72 -9.30 -9.47 3.45
C ASP A 72 -10.21 -10.70 3.50
N ASP A 73 -10.09 -11.57 2.49
CA ASP A 73 -10.90 -12.78 2.42
C ASP A 73 -10.56 -13.78 3.53
N CYS A 74 -9.28 -13.89 3.93
CA CYS A 74 -8.85 -14.77 5.01
C CYS A 74 -9.26 -14.24 6.39
N VAL A 75 -9.22 -12.93 6.62
CA VAL A 75 -9.65 -12.31 7.88
C VAL A 75 -11.16 -12.42 8.05
N ASN A 76 -11.92 -12.16 6.97
CA ASN A 76 -13.38 -12.23 6.95
C ASN A 76 -13.93 -13.65 6.70
N GLU A 77 -13.09 -14.67 6.76
CA GLU A 77 -13.49 -16.06 6.53
C GLU A 77 -14.59 -16.48 7.51
N GLN A 78 -15.69 -17.01 6.96
CA GLN A 78 -16.78 -17.58 7.76
C GLN A 78 -16.76 -19.11 7.68
N PRO A 79 -17.21 -19.81 8.74
CA PRO A 79 -17.23 -21.29 8.73
C PRO A 79 -18.00 -21.91 7.55
N GLN A 80 -19.05 -21.22 7.09
CA GLN A 80 -19.88 -21.68 5.96
C GLN A 80 -19.32 -21.28 4.60
N GLN A 81 -18.36 -20.35 4.54
CA GLN A 81 -17.76 -19.83 3.33
C GLN A 81 -16.25 -19.63 3.51
N PRO A 82 -15.47 -20.72 3.47
CA PRO A 82 -14.02 -20.62 3.60
C PRO A 82 -13.43 -19.81 2.44
N ALA A 83 -12.38 -19.07 2.74
CA ALA A 83 -11.60 -18.39 1.72
C ALA A 83 -10.90 -19.43 0.82
N THR A 84 -11.06 -19.31 -0.49
CA THR A 84 -10.38 -20.16 -1.48
C THR A 84 -9.67 -19.29 -2.50
N PHE A 85 -8.54 -19.77 -3.00
CA PHE A 85 -7.76 -19.04 -3.98
C PHE A 85 -8.60 -18.66 -5.20
N GLU A 86 -9.38 -19.59 -5.74
CA GLU A 86 -10.19 -19.39 -6.93
C GLU A 86 -11.22 -18.27 -6.76
N ARG A 87 -11.86 -18.20 -5.60
CA ARG A 87 -12.85 -17.15 -5.31
C ARG A 87 -12.17 -15.79 -5.13
N SER A 88 -11.08 -15.76 -4.40
CA SER A 88 -10.34 -14.53 -4.13
C SER A 88 -9.73 -13.96 -5.39
N ILE A 89 -9.08 -14.77 -6.21
CA ILE A 89 -8.49 -14.31 -7.47
C ILE A 89 -9.57 -13.85 -8.48
N GLN A 90 -10.75 -14.48 -8.49
CA GLN A 90 -11.87 -14.02 -9.32
C GLN A 90 -12.38 -12.63 -8.89
N LYS A 91 -12.43 -12.34 -7.59
CA LYS A 91 -12.78 -11.00 -7.11
C LYS A 91 -11.75 -9.96 -7.58
N VAL A 92 -10.46 -10.26 -7.43
CA VAL A 92 -9.38 -9.39 -7.91
C VAL A 92 -9.52 -9.09 -9.40
N PHE A 93 -9.67 -10.12 -10.22
CA PHE A 93 -9.86 -9.94 -11.67
C PHE A 93 -11.11 -9.11 -12.02
N ARG A 94 -12.18 -9.29 -11.29
CA ARG A 94 -13.41 -8.51 -11.50
C ARG A 94 -13.21 -7.03 -11.18
N ASN A 95 -12.50 -6.75 -10.10
CA ASN A 95 -12.27 -5.38 -9.63
C ASN A 95 -11.23 -4.63 -10.49
N GLU A 96 -10.22 -5.34 -11.00
CA GLU A 96 -9.09 -4.74 -11.73
C GLU A 96 -8.95 -5.28 -13.17
N MET A 97 -10.06 -5.64 -13.80
CA MET A 97 -10.09 -6.31 -15.12
C MET A 97 -9.24 -5.57 -16.17
N LEU A 98 -9.33 -4.25 -16.22
CA LEU A 98 -8.58 -3.44 -17.20
C LEU A 98 -7.07 -3.52 -16.95
N ALA A 99 -6.65 -3.41 -15.69
CA ALA A 99 -5.23 -3.46 -15.32
C ALA A 99 -4.62 -4.83 -15.66
N TYR A 100 -5.33 -5.91 -15.39
CA TYR A 100 -4.91 -7.26 -15.76
C TYR A 100 -4.86 -7.48 -17.27
N SER A 101 -5.84 -6.93 -18.01
CA SER A 101 -5.87 -7.06 -19.49
C SER A 101 -4.75 -6.28 -20.19
N CYS A 102 -4.26 -5.21 -19.57
CA CYS A 102 -3.18 -4.39 -20.11
C CYS A 102 -1.78 -4.82 -19.65
N CYS A 103 -1.66 -5.85 -18.80
CA CYS A 103 -0.38 -6.29 -18.28
C CYS A 103 0.11 -7.55 -19.02
N ASP A 104 1.22 -7.43 -19.73
CA ASP A 104 1.78 -8.51 -20.58
C ASP A 104 2.31 -9.73 -19.78
N LYS A 105 2.54 -9.58 -18.47
CA LYS A 105 3.17 -10.60 -17.63
C LYS A 105 2.20 -11.34 -16.71
N ILE A 106 0.95 -11.47 -17.14
CA ILE A 106 -0.05 -12.31 -16.45
C ILE A 106 -0.02 -13.69 -17.09
N ASP A 107 0.95 -14.47 -16.70
CA ASP A 107 1.20 -15.82 -17.21
C ASP A 107 1.01 -16.90 -16.13
N ARG A 108 1.34 -18.13 -16.46
CA ARG A 108 1.25 -19.27 -15.53
C ARG A 108 2.11 -19.07 -14.28
N GLU A 109 3.24 -18.38 -14.40
CA GLU A 109 4.14 -18.14 -13.26
C GLU A 109 3.53 -17.13 -12.29
N TYR A 110 2.88 -16.09 -12.82
CA TYR A 110 2.09 -15.14 -12.02
C TYR A 110 1.05 -15.87 -11.14
N PHE A 111 0.27 -16.78 -11.74
CA PHE A 111 -0.75 -17.53 -11.00
C PHE A 111 -0.17 -18.42 -9.92
N LYS A 112 0.97 -19.07 -10.17
CA LYS A 112 1.67 -19.87 -9.15
C LYS A 112 2.15 -19.01 -7.98
N GLN A 113 2.67 -17.82 -8.26
CA GLN A 113 3.10 -16.88 -7.24
C GLN A 113 1.91 -16.37 -6.42
N ALA A 114 0.79 -16.02 -7.07
CA ALA A 114 -0.44 -15.60 -6.41
C ALA A 114 -1.02 -16.71 -5.52
N GLU A 115 -1.04 -17.96 -6.00
CA GLU A 115 -1.49 -19.12 -5.20
C GLU A 115 -0.59 -19.37 -3.98
N SER A 116 0.72 -19.27 -4.18
CA SER A 116 1.68 -19.40 -3.08
C SER A 116 1.49 -18.28 -2.03
N GLN A 117 1.26 -17.05 -2.46
CA GLN A 117 0.97 -15.93 -1.55
C GLN A 117 -0.33 -16.15 -0.79
N PHE A 118 -1.40 -16.57 -1.47
CA PHE A 118 -2.66 -16.91 -0.82
C PHE A 118 -2.47 -17.93 0.29
N LYS A 119 -1.72 -19.02 -0.01
CA LYS A 119 -1.42 -20.05 0.98
C LYS A 119 -0.67 -19.50 2.19
N TYR A 120 0.39 -18.72 1.98
CA TYR A 120 1.17 -18.13 3.07
C TYR A 120 0.34 -17.14 3.91
N ILE A 121 -0.47 -16.30 3.27
CA ILE A 121 -1.35 -15.36 3.98
C ILE A 121 -2.35 -16.14 4.84
N ARG A 122 -2.99 -17.16 4.28
CA ARG A 122 -3.96 -17.99 5.00
C ARG A 122 -3.32 -18.70 6.19
N GLU A 123 -2.16 -19.34 6.00
CA GLU A 123 -1.42 -19.99 7.07
C GLU A 123 -1.01 -19.00 8.16
N THR A 124 -0.55 -17.79 7.76
CA THR A 124 -0.17 -16.74 8.70
C THR A 124 -1.36 -16.22 9.48
N VAL A 125 -2.48 -15.92 8.83
CA VAL A 125 -3.71 -15.48 9.50
C VAL A 125 -4.16 -16.54 10.50
N GLN A 126 -4.20 -17.81 10.13
CA GLN A 126 -4.59 -18.89 11.03
C GLN A 126 -3.62 -19.06 12.23
N ALA A 127 -2.32 -18.91 12.00
CA ALA A 127 -1.32 -19.06 13.05
C ALA A 127 -1.25 -17.85 13.98
N VAL A 128 -1.27 -16.63 13.42
CA VAL A 128 -1.05 -15.38 14.17
C VAL A 128 -2.32 -14.96 14.92
N PHE A 129 -3.48 -14.98 14.25
CA PHE A 129 -4.74 -14.53 14.86
C PHE A 129 -5.23 -15.47 15.95
N ASN A 130 -4.87 -16.75 15.91
CA ASN A 130 -5.21 -17.72 16.95
C ASN A 130 -4.07 -17.96 17.95
N SER A 131 -2.97 -17.20 17.85
CA SER A 131 -1.82 -17.40 18.72
C SER A 131 -2.06 -16.80 20.11
N PRO A 132 -1.80 -17.54 21.19
CA PRO A 132 -1.87 -17.00 22.56
C PRO A 132 -0.91 -15.84 22.81
N THR A 133 0.15 -15.74 22.01
CA THR A 133 1.20 -14.71 22.16
C THR A 133 0.87 -13.40 21.45
N CYS A 134 0.14 -13.46 20.34
CA CYS A 134 -0.17 -12.26 19.56
C CYS A 134 -1.51 -11.65 19.90
N GLN A 135 -2.48 -12.45 20.40
CA GLN A 135 -3.82 -12.01 20.81
C GLN A 135 -4.49 -11.04 19.83
N ILE A 136 -4.34 -11.31 18.53
CA ILE A 136 -4.94 -10.46 17.50
C ILE A 136 -6.39 -10.91 17.34
N ASP A 137 -7.31 -9.99 17.66
CA ASP A 137 -8.72 -10.18 17.42
C ASP A 137 -9.09 -9.65 16.04
N LYS A 138 -9.72 -10.51 15.26
CA LYS A 138 -10.26 -10.13 13.94
C LYS A 138 -11.63 -9.48 14.03
N ASP A 139 -12.35 -9.68 15.15
CA ASP A 139 -13.66 -9.09 15.34
C ASP A 139 -13.52 -7.57 15.52
N GLY A 140 -14.21 -6.82 14.67
CA GLY A 140 -14.10 -5.36 14.63
C GLY A 140 -12.80 -4.83 14.03
N ALA A 141 -11.98 -5.67 13.38
CA ALA A 141 -10.80 -5.24 12.65
C ALA A 141 -11.19 -4.36 11.46
N LEU A 142 -10.38 -3.33 11.24
CA LEU A 142 -10.49 -2.44 10.09
C LEU A 142 -9.49 -2.91 9.03
N LEU A 143 -10.00 -3.27 7.85
CA LEU A 143 -9.21 -3.66 6.69
C LEU A 143 -9.05 -2.46 5.77
N GLU A 144 -7.84 -2.26 5.29
CA GLU A 144 -7.46 -1.11 4.45
C GLU A 144 -7.93 0.26 4.97
N PRO A 145 -7.87 0.54 6.31
CA PRO A 145 -8.31 1.82 6.82
C PRO A 145 -7.43 2.96 6.29
N SER A 146 -8.09 4.00 5.81
CA SER A 146 -7.44 5.26 5.48
C SER A 146 -7.42 6.17 6.71
N PHE A 147 -6.33 6.88 6.89
CA PHE A 147 -6.20 7.85 7.97
C PHE A 147 -5.70 9.20 7.45
N VAL A 148 -6.05 10.23 8.20
CA VAL A 148 -5.62 11.59 7.96
C VAL A 148 -5.11 12.17 9.28
N CYS A 149 -3.94 12.77 9.26
CA CYS A 149 -3.37 13.50 10.37
C CYS A 149 -3.18 14.96 9.95
N GLU A 150 -4.18 15.78 10.19
CA GLU A 150 -4.16 17.20 9.82
C GLU A 150 -3.01 17.96 10.49
N HIS A 151 -2.73 17.62 11.75
CA HIS A 151 -1.66 18.27 12.52
C HIS A 151 -0.27 18.10 11.87
N MET A 152 -0.04 16.97 11.22
CA MET A 152 1.23 16.68 10.54
C MET A 152 1.14 16.87 9.03
N GLY A 153 -0.05 17.13 8.48
CA GLY A 153 -0.28 17.22 7.05
C GLY A 153 -0.07 15.88 6.33
N LEU A 154 -0.36 14.76 7.01
CA LEU A 154 -0.11 13.42 6.50
C LEU A 154 -1.40 12.67 6.25
N GLN A 155 -1.38 11.81 5.23
CA GLN A 155 -2.41 10.82 4.98
C GLN A 155 -1.79 9.48 4.61
N GLY A 156 -2.56 8.41 4.78
CA GLY A 156 -2.10 7.08 4.40
C GLY A 156 -3.17 6.03 4.51
N ARG A 157 -2.80 4.81 4.14
CA ARG A 157 -3.61 3.61 4.28
C ARG A 157 -2.75 2.51 4.89
N MET A 158 -3.35 1.71 5.73
CA MET A 158 -2.76 0.51 6.32
C MET A 158 -3.50 -0.71 5.78
N ASP A 159 -2.89 -1.89 5.86
CA ASP A 159 -3.55 -3.12 5.39
C ASP A 159 -4.53 -3.66 6.45
N PHE A 160 -4.14 -3.61 7.72
CA PHE A 160 -4.97 -4.12 8.83
C PHE A 160 -4.74 -3.30 10.09
N LEU A 161 -5.82 -2.94 10.77
CA LEU A 161 -5.81 -2.32 12.09
C LEU A 161 -6.82 -3.02 13.00
N GLN A 162 -6.37 -3.52 14.14
CA GLN A 162 -7.25 -4.12 15.12
C GLN A 162 -8.20 -3.07 15.71
N GLY A 163 -9.44 -3.45 16.03
CA GLY A 163 -10.46 -2.51 16.48
C GLY A 163 -10.15 -1.75 17.76
N ASP A 164 -9.28 -2.28 18.62
CA ASP A 164 -8.77 -1.61 19.83
C ASP A 164 -7.51 -0.75 19.59
N PHE A 165 -7.06 -0.63 18.35
CA PHE A 165 -5.87 0.13 17.90
C PHE A 165 -4.53 -0.34 18.48
N ARG A 166 -4.45 -1.54 19.06
CA ARG A 166 -3.21 -2.06 19.65
C ARG A 166 -2.29 -2.73 18.64
N ASN A 167 -2.87 -3.37 17.65
CA ASN A 167 -2.12 -4.11 16.64
C ASN A 167 -2.37 -3.54 15.25
N LEU A 168 -1.27 -3.27 14.56
CA LEU A 168 -1.23 -2.86 13.17
C LEU A 168 -0.42 -3.89 12.39
N ILE A 169 -0.95 -4.35 11.26
CA ILE A 169 -0.26 -5.27 10.38
C ILE A 169 -0.16 -4.65 8.99
N GLU A 170 1.04 -4.69 8.46
CA GLU A 170 1.35 -4.27 7.10
C GLU A 170 1.82 -5.48 6.31
N LEU A 171 1.17 -5.74 5.19
CA LEU A 171 1.46 -6.86 4.32
C LEU A 171 2.58 -6.52 3.33
N LYS A 172 3.61 -7.33 3.28
CA LYS A 172 4.69 -7.20 2.28
C LYS A 172 4.72 -8.45 1.41
N SER A 173 4.37 -8.30 0.14
CA SER A 173 4.28 -9.39 -0.83
C SER A 173 5.63 -9.77 -1.48
N GLY A 174 6.72 -9.10 -1.12
CA GLY A 174 8.06 -9.38 -1.63
C GLY A 174 8.74 -10.58 -0.98
N LYS A 175 9.87 -11.02 -1.55
CA LYS A 175 10.73 -12.02 -0.92
C LYS A 175 11.36 -11.41 0.34
N ALA A 176 11.23 -12.10 1.47
CA ALA A 176 12.02 -11.78 2.65
C ALA A 176 13.50 -12.11 2.38
N GLU A 177 14.34 -11.09 2.35
CA GLU A 177 15.79 -11.31 2.28
C GLU A 177 16.31 -11.43 3.71
N GLY A 178 16.76 -12.62 4.06
CA GLY A 178 17.50 -12.90 5.29
C GLY A 178 16.72 -13.68 6.34
N ILE A 179 17.31 -14.80 6.72
CA ILE A 179 16.95 -15.55 7.93
C ILE A 179 17.67 -14.85 9.09
N GLY A 180 16.98 -13.97 9.78
CA GLY A 180 17.52 -13.27 10.96
C GLY A 180 16.67 -12.08 11.37
N MET A 181 16.80 -11.65 12.64
CA MET A 181 16.01 -10.56 13.24
C MET A 181 16.16 -9.16 12.59
N ASN A 182 16.81 -9.06 11.46
CA ASN A 182 16.98 -7.83 10.69
C ASN A 182 16.28 -7.93 9.33
N VAL A 183 14.98 -8.18 9.32
CA VAL A 183 14.17 -7.89 8.14
C VAL A 183 14.17 -6.38 8.00
N ARG A 184 14.98 -5.84 7.09
CA ARG A 184 14.89 -4.43 6.74
C ARG A 184 13.59 -4.24 5.97
N PRO A 185 12.67 -3.40 6.43
CA PRO A 185 11.56 -2.99 5.59
C PRO A 185 12.15 -2.31 4.36
N LYS A 186 11.74 -2.76 3.19
CA LYS A 186 11.97 -1.99 1.97
C LYS A 186 11.09 -0.78 1.96
#